data_6fa28ffece79fefe3deb19b7c928a56a
#
_entry.id   6fa28ffece79fefe3deb19b7c928a56a
#
_cell.length_a   1.000
_cell.length_b   1.000
_cell.length_c   1.000
_cell.angle_alpha   90.00
_cell.angle_beta   90.00
_cell.angle_gamma   90.00
#
_symmetry.space_group_name_H-M   'P 1'
#
loop_
_entity.id
_entity.type
_entity.pdbx_description
1 polymer ?
#
loop_
_entity_poly.entity_id
_entity_poly.type
_entity_poly.pdbx_seq_one_letter_code
_entity_poly.pdbx_strand_id
1 'polypeptide(L)'
;TICVIILIISALLATGFTELNQVKKQENIKKYYKTYFRDLRLAFSFIFNSSRLKALMLFSGVMYGIIMVMNTYEMGLLDEVGLSASVTGIIYAVMQIIAGISSKQHEKIHQKYKNKTLSIVGISYTLACLMAGIIAVTGLPYWLIIGIIVATYVVRYLSTGFYYVLIKKYITNFTNGEVANKVYSAHSFVIG
;
A
#
# COMPACT_ATOMS: atom_id res chain seq x y z
N THR A 1 -0.25 -24.64 -10.74
CA THR A 1 1.06 -24.90 -11.38
C THR A 1 1.83 -23.59 -11.64
N ILE A 2 1.22 -22.57 -12.26
CA ILE A 2 1.88 -21.28 -12.56
C ILE A 2 2.33 -20.56 -11.28
N CYS A 3 1.49 -20.49 -10.26
CA CYS A 3 1.81 -19.86 -8.97
C CYS A 3 3.04 -20.49 -8.31
N VAL A 4 3.17 -21.83 -8.38
CA VAL A 4 4.34 -22.54 -7.81
C VAL A 4 5.63 -22.17 -8.55
N ILE A 5 5.58 -22.06 -9.87
CA ILE A 5 6.73 -21.64 -10.69
C ILE A 5 7.15 -20.20 -10.31
N ILE A 6 6.19 -19.29 -10.17
CA ILE A 6 6.46 -17.90 -9.76
C ILE A 6 7.07 -17.84 -8.36
N LEU A 7 6.57 -18.65 -7.42
CA LEU A 7 7.13 -18.73 -6.06
C LEU A 7 8.56 -19.26 -6.06
N ILE A 8 8.85 -20.28 -6.86
CA ILE A 8 10.21 -20.84 -6.99
C ILE A 8 11.15 -19.78 -7.59
N ILE A 9 10.73 -19.09 -8.65
CA ILE A 9 11.53 -18.02 -9.27
C ILE A 9 11.78 -16.91 -8.25
N SER A 10 10.75 -16.48 -7.50
CA SER A 10 10.90 -15.46 -6.46
C SER A 10 11.84 -15.89 -5.34
N ALA A 11 11.78 -17.16 -4.91
CA ALA A 11 12.69 -17.71 -3.92
C ALA A 11 14.14 -17.75 -4.44
N LEU A 12 14.36 -18.16 -5.69
CA LEU A 12 15.67 -18.15 -6.32
C LEU A 12 16.25 -16.73 -6.46
N LEU A 13 15.43 -15.77 -6.84
CA LEU A 13 15.84 -14.37 -6.88
C LEU A 13 16.19 -13.83 -5.50
N ALA A 14 15.45 -14.23 -4.46
CA ALA A 14 15.73 -13.82 -3.08
C ALA A 14 17.10 -14.33 -2.57
N THR A 15 17.57 -15.50 -3.01
CA THR A 15 18.90 -16.01 -2.64
C THR A 15 20.05 -15.19 -3.24
N GLY A 16 19.79 -14.42 -4.30
CA GLY A 16 20.77 -13.51 -4.91
C GLY A 16 20.95 -12.18 -4.16
N PHE A 17 20.10 -11.88 -3.18
CA PHE A 17 20.27 -10.68 -2.36
C PHE A 17 21.35 -10.92 -1.30
N THR A 18 22.49 -10.26 -1.46
CA THR A 18 23.50 -10.20 -0.40
C THR A 18 23.11 -9.11 0.60
N GLU A 19 22.97 -9.47 1.87
CA GLU A 19 22.77 -8.50 2.92
C GLU A 19 23.98 -7.57 3.03
N LEU A 20 23.79 -6.30 2.70
CA LEU A 20 24.82 -5.25 2.81
C LEU A 20 25.17 -4.91 4.25
N ASN A 21 24.32 -5.26 5.21
CA ASN A 21 24.55 -5.06 6.63
C ASN A 21 24.80 -6.40 7.31
N GLN A 22 26.04 -6.64 7.75
CA GLN A 22 26.31 -7.72 8.69
C GLN A 22 25.45 -7.48 9.94
N VAL A 23 24.39 -8.27 10.08
CA VAL A 23 23.65 -8.34 11.33
C VAL A 23 24.66 -8.75 12.41
N LYS A 24 25.03 -7.83 13.30
CA LYS A 24 25.87 -8.17 14.45
C LYS A 24 25.21 -9.35 15.15
N LYS A 25 25.94 -10.47 15.19
CA LYS A 25 25.50 -11.73 15.81
C LYS A 25 24.87 -11.42 17.15
N GLN A 26 23.57 -11.68 17.29
CA GLN A 26 22.83 -11.27 18.48
C GLN A 26 23.22 -12.17 19.65
N GLU A 27 23.96 -11.62 20.56
CA GLU A 27 24.47 -12.34 21.73
C GLU A 27 23.39 -12.69 22.76
N ASN A 28 22.23 -12.04 22.76
CA ASN A 28 21.18 -12.32 23.76
C ASN A 28 19.78 -11.88 23.29
N ILE A 29 18.88 -12.85 23.15
CA ILE A 29 17.49 -12.64 22.72
C ILE A 29 16.74 -11.65 23.63
N LYS A 30 16.92 -11.74 24.97
CA LYS A 30 16.29 -10.82 25.93
C LYS A 30 16.74 -9.36 25.73
N LYS A 31 18.03 -9.16 25.40
CA LYS A 31 18.60 -7.82 25.14
C LYS A 31 18.00 -7.23 23.86
N TYR A 32 17.77 -8.09 22.85
CA TYR A 32 17.14 -7.69 21.59
C TYR A 32 15.71 -7.18 21.80
N TYR A 33 14.85 -7.95 22.47
CA TYR A 33 13.48 -7.53 22.76
C TYR A 33 13.44 -6.24 23.58
N LYS A 34 14.27 -6.12 24.59
CA LYS A 34 14.35 -4.88 25.39
C LYS A 34 14.74 -3.66 24.55
N THR A 35 15.69 -3.84 23.62
CA THR A 35 16.10 -2.77 22.69
C THR A 35 14.98 -2.44 21.72
N TYR A 36 14.33 -3.45 21.15
CA TYR A 36 13.19 -3.28 20.23
C TYR A 36 12.05 -2.47 20.87
N PHE A 37 11.59 -2.85 22.06
CA PHE A 37 10.53 -2.11 22.77
C PHE A 37 10.95 -0.70 23.14
N ARG A 38 12.20 -0.49 23.52
CA ARG A 38 12.73 0.85 23.77
C ARG A 38 12.71 1.70 22.50
N ASP A 39 13.15 1.15 21.38
CA ASP A 39 13.19 1.86 20.10
C ASP A 39 11.78 2.13 19.56
N LEU A 40 10.85 1.21 19.76
CA LEU A 40 9.44 1.40 19.44
C LEU A 40 8.82 2.53 20.28
N ARG A 41 9.09 2.55 21.60
CA ARG A 41 8.63 3.64 22.48
C ARG A 41 9.21 5.00 22.07
N LEU A 42 10.48 5.05 21.70
CA LEU A 42 11.12 6.28 21.20
C LEU A 42 10.47 6.74 19.88
N ALA A 43 10.18 5.81 18.97
CA ALA A 43 9.49 6.12 17.72
C ALA A 43 8.09 6.68 17.96
N PHE A 44 7.30 6.06 18.84
CA PHE A 44 5.97 6.57 19.20
C PHE A 44 6.07 7.96 19.87
N SER A 45 7.00 8.16 20.81
CA SER A 45 7.23 9.47 21.41
C SER A 45 7.54 10.52 20.35
N PHE A 46 8.39 10.20 19.37
CA PHE A 46 8.74 11.10 18.28
C PHE A 46 7.51 11.40 17.39
N ILE A 47 6.71 10.38 17.04
CA ILE A 47 5.47 10.53 16.27
C ILE A 47 4.48 11.44 17.01
N PHE A 48 4.27 11.20 18.31
CA PHE A 48 3.33 11.98 19.12
C PHE A 48 3.76 13.43 19.34
N ASN A 49 5.04 13.73 19.28
CA ASN A 49 5.56 15.09 19.40
C ASN A 49 5.53 15.87 18.07
N SER A 50 5.35 15.19 16.93
CA SER A 50 5.29 15.81 15.61
C SER A 50 3.87 15.80 15.05
N SER A 51 3.23 16.98 14.92
CA SER A 51 1.89 17.10 14.33
C SER A 51 1.82 16.57 12.90
N ARG A 52 2.91 16.71 12.12
CA ARG A 52 2.99 16.21 10.74
C ARG A 52 3.04 14.68 10.68
N LEU A 53 3.82 14.06 11.58
CA LEU A 53 3.89 12.60 11.64
C LEU A 53 2.59 11.99 12.18
N LYS A 54 1.96 12.61 13.19
CA LYS A 54 0.64 12.17 13.66
C LYS A 54 -0.39 12.15 12.53
N ALA A 55 -0.48 13.25 11.79
CA ALA A 55 -1.41 13.35 10.66
C ALA A 55 -1.09 12.30 9.58
N LEU A 56 0.19 12.07 9.27
CA LEU A 56 0.63 11.07 8.31
C LEU A 56 0.27 9.66 8.77
N MET A 57 0.51 9.33 10.05
CA MET A 57 0.18 8.01 10.61
C MET A 57 -1.32 7.75 10.61
N LEU A 58 -2.13 8.73 11.03
CA LEU A 58 -3.58 8.62 11.00
C LEU A 58 -4.09 8.42 9.56
N PHE A 59 -3.62 9.26 8.63
CA PHE A 59 -3.97 9.14 7.23
C PHE A 59 -3.58 7.76 6.67
N SER A 60 -2.36 7.31 6.94
CA SER A 60 -1.89 6.02 6.42
C SER A 60 -2.64 4.84 7.02
N GLY A 61 -2.98 4.87 8.30
CA GLY A 61 -3.78 3.82 8.95
C GLY A 61 -5.18 3.72 8.36
N VAL A 62 -5.87 4.88 8.19
CA VAL A 62 -7.20 4.91 7.58
C VAL A 62 -7.16 4.43 6.12
N MET A 63 -6.21 4.93 5.33
CA MET A 63 -6.07 4.51 3.93
C MET A 63 -5.75 3.03 3.80
N TYR A 64 -4.84 2.51 4.64
CA TYR A 64 -4.51 1.09 4.64
C TYR A 64 -5.73 0.23 4.99
N GLY A 65 -6.49 0.63 6.02
CA GLY A 65 -7.74 -0.05 6.39
C GLY A 65 -8.74 -0.09 5.23
N ILE A 66 -8.96 1.05 4.54
CA ILE A 66 -9.84 1.11 3.37
C ILE A 66 -9.31 0.20 2.25
N ILE A 67 -8.01 0.22 1.95
CA ILE A 67 -7.39 -0.64 0.92
C ILE A 67 -7.62 -2.11 1.26
N MET A 68 -7.41 -2.54 2.52
CA MET A 68 -7.59 -3.92 2.94
C MET A 68 -9.05 -4.38 2.83
N VAL A 69 -9.99 -3.56 3.31
CA VAL A 69 -11.43 -3.84 3.17
C VAL A 69 -11.81 -3.99 1.70
N MET A 70 -11.41 -3.03 0.87
CA MET A 70 -11.74 -3.06 -0.56
C MET A 70 -11.11 -4.24 -1.29
N ASN A 71 -9.87 -4.61 -0.99
CA ASN A 71 -9.23 -5.79 -1.59
C ASN A 71 -9.97 -7.10 -1.23
N THR A 72 -10.56 -7.17 -0.02
CA THR A 72 -11.33 -8.35 0.39
C THR A 72 -12.64 -8.48 -0.39
N TYR A 73 -13.34 -7.37 -0.62
CA TYR A 73 -14.63 -7.38 -1.30
C TYR A 73 -14.54 -7.32 -2.83
N GLU A 74 -13.40 -6.98 -3.37
CA GLU A 74 -13.21 -6.78 -4.81
C GLU A 74 -13.50 -8.05 -5.63
N MET A 75 -13.06 -9.21 -5.15
CA MET A 75 -13.33 -10.49 -5.82
C MET A 75 -14.83 -10.82 -5.84
N GLY A 76 -15.50 -10.63 -4.70
CA GLY A 76 -16.94 -10.85 -4.60
C GLY A 76 -17.73 -9.95 -5.55
N LEU A 77 -17.35 -8.69 -5.67
CA LEU A 77 -18.00 -7.75 -6.59
C LEU A 77 -17.86 -8.15 -8.05
N LEU A 78 -16.72 -8.68 -8.48
CA LEU A 78 -16.49 -9.15 -9.85
C LEU A 78 -17.25 -10.47 -10.13
N ASP A 79 -17.39 -11.33 -9.14
CA ASP A 79 -18.17 -12.56 -9.20
C ASP A 79 -19.68 -12.25 -9.29
N GLU A 80 -20.19 -11.33 -8.48
CA GLU A 80 -21.58 -10.87 -8.50
C GLU A 80 -21.98 -10.26 -9.85
N VAL A 81 -21.06 -9.56 -10.53
CA VAL A 81 -21.30 -9.09 -11.90
C VAL A 81 -21.02 -10.17 -12.95
N GLY A 82 -20.90 -11.44 -12.55
CA GLY A 82 -20.88 -12.62 -13.44
C GLY A 82 -19.58 -12.83 -14.21
N LEU A 83 -18.46 -12.24 -13.77
CA LEU A 83 -17.16 -12.49 -14.37
C LEU A 83 -16.59 -13.83 -13.91
N SER A 84 -16.11 -14.65 -14.85
CA SER A 84 -15.45 -15.90 -14.49
C SER A 84 -14.14 -15.66 -13.72
N ALA A 85 -13.76 -16.59 -12.84
CA ALA A 85 -12.52 -16.52 -12.07
C ALA A 85 -11.26 -16.31 -12.94
N SER A 86 -11.25 -16.86 -14.16
CA SER A 86 -10.14 -16.68 -15.11
C SER A 86 -10.04 -15.24 -15.60
N VAL A 87 -11.16 -14.60 -15.94
CA VAL A 87 -11.20 -13.20 -16.38
C VAL A 87 -10.83 -12.28 -15.23
N THR A 88 -11.36 -12.54 -14.02
CA THR A 88 -11.01 -11.82 -12.80
C THR A 88 -9.50 -11.88 -12.53
N GLY A 89 -8.89 -13.05 -12.66
CA GLY A 89 -7.44 -13.22 -12.50
C GLY A 89 -6.62 -12.39 -13.49
N ILE A 90 -7.07 -12.30 -14.77
CA ILE A 90 -6.40 -11.45 -15.78
C ILE A 90 -6.53 -9.98 -15.42
N ILE A 91 -7.74 -9.54 -15.02
CA ILE A 91 -7.97 -8.14 -14.57
C ILE A 91 -7.01 -7.80 -13.42
N TYR A 92 -6.89 -8.66 -12.41
CA TYR A 92 -5.95 -8.46 -11.30
C TYR A 92 -4.50 -8.35 -11.75
N ALA A 93 -4.05 -9.24 -12.64
CA ALA A 93 -2.69 -9.18 -13.15
C ALA A 93 -2.40 -7.84 -13.85
N VAL A 94 -3.31 -7.35 -14.67
CA VAL A 94 -3.21 -6.05 -15.33
C VAL A 94 -3.19 -4.91 -14.31
N MET A 95 -4.07 -4.95 -13.30
CA MET A 95 -4.12 -3.93 -12.26
C MET A 95 -2.83 -3.87 -11.43
N GLN A 96 -2.21 -5.00 -11.11
CA GLN A 96 -0.91 -5.03 -10.44
C GLN A 96 0.21 -4.41 -11.29
N ILE A 97 0.19 -4.62 -12.60
CA ILE A 97 1.12 -3.96 -13.52
C ILE A 97 0.91 -2.44 -13.50
N ILE A 98 -0.35 -1.99 -13.52
CA ILE A 98 -0.70 -0.56 -13.42
C ILE A 98 -0.18 0.05 -12.10
N ALA A 99 -0.35 -0.63 -10.97
CA ALA A 99 0.18 -0.20 -9.68
C ALA A 99 1.72 -0.12 -9.70
N GLY A 100 2.40 -1.08 -10.32
CA GLY A 100 3.84 -1.07 -10.51
C GLY A 100 4.34 0.10 -11.36
N ILE A 101 3.64 0.41 -12.45
CA ILE A 101 3.96 1.57 -13.32
C ILE A 101 3.74 2.88 -12.57
N SER A 102 2.62 3.00 -11.83
CA SER A 102 2.33 4.21 -11.07
C SER A 102 3.37 4.47 -9.98
N SER A 103 3.84 3.42 -9.30
CA SER A 103 4.88 3.54 -8.29
C SER A 103 6.18 4.14 -8.83
N LYS A 104 6.55 3.86 -10.09
CA LYS A 104 7.71 4.46 -10.75
C LYS A 104 7.53 5.95 -11.07
N GLN A 105 6.29 6.39 -11.28
CA GLN A 105 5.99 7.78 -11.66
C GLN A 105 5.72 8.71 -10.47
N HIS A 106 5.81 8.21 -9.24
CA HIS A 106 5.50 8.96 -8.02
C HIS A 106 6.27 10.29 -7.91
N GLU A 107 7.53 10.31 -8.36
CA GLU A 107 8.37 11.51 -8.29
C GLU A 107 7.82 12.66 -9.15
N LYS A 108 7.43 12.37 -10.40
CA LYS A 108 6.85 13.37 -11.32
C LYS A 108 5.58 14.00 -10.75
N ILE A 109 4.71 13.16 -10.17
CA ILE A 109 3.46 13.62 -9.57
C ILE A 109 3.73 14.41 -8.29
N HIS A 110 4.67 13.95 -7.46
CA HIS A 110 5.06 14.66 -6.25
C HIS A 110 5.66 16.03 -6.56
N GLN A 111 6.53 16.16 -7.58
CA GLN A 111 7.07 17.44 -8.00
C GLN A 111 5.99 18.42 -8.47
N LYS A 112 4.97 17.91 -9.17
CA LYS A 112 3.85 18.73 -9.67
C LYS A 112 2.92 19.20 -8.56
N TYR A 113 2.52 18.32 -7.64
CA TYR A 113 1.49 18.60 -6.64
C TYR A 113 2.05 18.81 -5.22
N LYS A 114 3.35 18.55 -5.00
CA LYS A 114 4.05 18.77 -3.72
C LYS A 114 3.24 18.24 -2.51
N ASN A 115 2.93 19.13 -1.57
CA ASN A 115 2.23 18.77 -0.33
C ASN A 115 0.79 18.28 -0.52
N LYS A 116 0.18 18.50 -1.68
CA LYS A 116 -1.20 18.06 -1.99
C LYS A 116 -1.24 16.64 -2.57
N THR A 117 -0.09 16.05 -2.93
CA THR A 117 -0.04 14.76 -3.62
C THR A 117 -0.75 13.66 -2.84
N LEU A 118 -0.50 13.57 -1.54
CA LEU A 118 -1.08 12.52 -0.70
C LEU A 118 -2.61 12.68 -0.55
N SER A 119 -3.08 13.91 -0.42
CA SER A 119 -4.52 14.21 -0.38
C SER A 119 -5.21 13.87 -1.70
N ILE A 120 -4.58 14.17 -2.84
CA ILE A 120 -5.12 13.83 -4.17
C ILE A 120 -5.23 12.32 -4.30
N VAL A 121 -4.19 11.57 -3.91
CA VAL A 121 -4.20 10.09 -3.94
C VAL A 121 -5.32 9.53 -3.05
N GLY A 122 -5.48 10.04 -1.83
CA GLY A 122 -6.53 9.60 -0.92
C GLY A 122 -7.94 9.91 -1.45
N ILE A 123 -8.17 11.12 -1.93
CA ILE A 123 -9.46 11.54 -2.49
C ILE A 123 -9.80 10.73 -3.74
N SER A 124 -8.87 10.55 -4.68
CA SER A 124 -9.12 9.78 -5.90
C SER A 124 -9.43 8.32 -5.60
N TYR A 125 -8.75 7.71 -4.64
CA TYR A 125 -9.04 6.35 -4.19
C TYR A 125 -10.45 6.25 -3.59
N THR A 126 -10.79 7.14 -2.66
CA THR A 126 -12.10 7.15 -1.99
C THR A 126 -13.25 7.38 -2.98
N LEU A 127 -13.09 8.32 -3.91
CA LEU A 127 -14.10 8.57 -4.96
C LEU A 127 -14.28 7.35 -5.86
N ALA A 128 -13.21 6.67 -6.23
CA ALA A 128 -13.31 5.45 -7.03
C ALA A 128 -14.04 4.33 -6.27
N CYS A 129 -13.81 4.18 -4.97
CA CYS A 129 -14.57 3.23 -4.13
C CYS A 129 -16.06 3.57 -4.06
N LEU A 130 -16.40 4.84 -3.85
CA LEU A 130 -17.79 5.31 -3.81
C LEU A 130 -18.48 5.08 -5.15
N MET A 131 -17.83 5.40 -6.26
CA MET A 131 -18.37 5.15 -7.61
C MET A 131 -18.62 3.68 -7.86
N ALA A 132 -17.69 2.79 -7.49
CA ALA A 132 -17.88 1.35 -7.63
C ALA A 132 -19.09 0.85 -6.83
N GLY A 133 -19.28 1.32 -5.59
CA GLY A 133 -20.43 0.95 -4.77
C GLY A 133 -21.76 1.46 -5.32
N ILE A 134 -21.81 2.72 -5.79
CA ILE A 134 -23.03 3.31 -6.36
C ILE A 134 -23.43 2.56 -7.65
N ILE A 135 -22.48 2.32 -8.55
CA ILE A 135 -22.74 1.66 -9.84
C ILE A 135 -23.23 0.22 -9.65
N ALA A 136 -22.72 -0.49 -8.65
CA ALA A 136 -23.13 -1.87 -8.39
C ALA A 136 -24.63 -2.01 -8.06
N VAL A 137 -25.27 -0.95 -7.54
CA VAL A 137 -26.71 -0.93 -7.20
C VAL A 137 -27.58 -0.25 -8.22
N THR A 138 -27.00 0.24 -9.34
CA THR A 138 -27.79 0.87 -10.42
C THR A 138 -28.38 -0.16 -11.35
N GLY A 139 -29.55 0.12 -11.90
CA GLY A 139 -30.19 -0.69 -12.94
C GLY A 139 -29.61 -0.51 -14.37
N LEU A 140 -28.33 -0.12 -14.48
CA LEU A 140 -27.68 0.08 -15.78
C LEU A 140 -27.46 -1.23 -16.53
N PRO A 141 -27.30 -1.18 -17.86
CA PRO A 141 -26.92 -2.34 -18.64
C PRO A 141 -25.63 -2.98 -18.12
N TYR A 142 -25.63 -4.30 -18.02
CA TYR A 142 -24.55 -5.11 -17.46
C TYR A 142 -23.13 -4.75 -17.96
N TRP A 143 -22.97 -4.56 -19.27
CA TRP A 143 -21.67 -4.22 -19.87
C TRP A 143 -21.15 -2.83 -19.43
N LEU A 144 -22.06 -1.87 -19.15
CA LEU A 144 -21.70 -0.56 -18.61
C LEU A 144 -21.24 -0.67 -17.15
N ILE A 145 -21.94 -1.48 -16.35
CA ILE A 145 -21.56 -1.75 -14.96
C ILE A 145 -20.14 -2.29 -14.91
N ILE A 146 -19.82 -3.33 -15.68
CA ILE A 146 -18.47 -3.91 -15.74
C ILE A 146 -17.44 -2.87 -16.18
N GLY A 147 -17.71 -2.13 -17.25
CA GLY A 147 -16.79 -1.12 -17.76
C GLY A 147 -16.45 -0.05 -16.72
N ILE A 148 -17.44 0.44 -15.98
CA ILE A 148 -17.23 1.45 -14.93
C ILE A 148 -16.51 0.86 -13.71
N ILE A 149 -16.86 -0.35 -13.28
CA ILE A 149 -16.15 -1.04 -12.18
C ILE A 149 -14.68 -1.23 -12.53
N VAL A 150 -14.35 -1.71 -13.71
CA VAL A 150 -12.96 -1.87 -14.16
C VAL A 150 -12.24 -0.53 -14.23
N ALA A 151 -12.90 0.54 -14.70
CA ALA A 151 -12.33 1.87 -14.70
C ALA A 151 -12.04 2.38 -13.28
N THR A 152 -12.93 2.14 -12.31
CA THR A 152 -12.67 2.49 -10.89
C THR A 152 -11.49 1.70 -10.32
N TYR A 153 -11.30 0.45 -10.72
CA TYR A 153 -10.14 -0.36 -10.33
C TYR A 153 -8.84 0.23 -10.86
N VAL A 154 -8.79 0.69 -12.11
CA VAL A 154 -7.61 1.40 -12.65
C VAL A 154 -7.24 2.57 -11.76
N VAL A 155 -8.19 3.42 -11.39
CA VAL A 155 -7.94 4.59 -10.51
C VAL A 155 -7.46 4.16 -9.12
N ARG A 156 -8.04 3.11 -8.54
CA ARG A 156 -7.66 2.58 -7.23
C ARG A 156 -6.23 2.03 -7.24
N TYR A 157 -5.88 1.21 -8.23
CA TYR A 157 -4.55 0.61 -8.33
C TYR A 157 -3.47 1.63 -8.66
N LEU A 158 -3.76 2.64 -9.49
CA LEU A 158 -2.89 3.81 -9.67
C LEU A 158 -2.63 4.51 -8.33
N SER A 159 -3.69 4.79 -7.57
CA SER A 159 -3.61 5.46 -6.27
C SER A 159 -2.83 4.63 -5.25
N THR A 160 -3.04 3.31 -5.21
CA THR A 160 -2.34 2.38 -4.32
C THR A 160 -0.84 2.35 -4.62
N GLY A 161 -0.46 2.30 -5.90
CA GLY A 161 0.95 2.32 -6.30
C GLY A 161 1.66 3.61 -5.85
N PHE A 162 1.01 4.76 -5.97
CA PHE A 162 1.53 6.04 -5.45
C PHE A 162 1.57 6.05 -3.91
N TYR A 163 0.52 5.58 -3.26
CA TYR A 163 0.37 5.62 -1.81
C TYR A 163 1.56 4.99 -1.08
N TYR A 164 1.91 3.74 -1.38
CA TYR A 164 2.97 3.03 -0.66
C TYR A 164 4.34 3.71 -0.77
N VAL A 165 4.66 4.26 -1.93
CA VAL A 165 5.95 4.94 -2.14
C VAL A 165 5.95 6.31 -1.47
N LEU A 166 4.85 7.06 -1.56
CA LEU A 166 4.72 8.38 -0.97
C LEU A 166 4.78 8.34 0.56
N ILE A 167 4.11 7.39 1.21
CA ILE A 167 4.19 7.25 2.67
C ILE A 167 5.63 7.07 3.12
N LYS A 168 6.39 6.17 2.48
CA LYS A 168 7.80 5.98 2.79
C LYS A 168 8.59 7.28 2.61
N LYS A 169 8.39 7.97 1.49
CA LYS A 169 9.06 9.25 1.21
C LYS A 169 8.74 10.32 2.27
N TYR A 170 7.47 10.46 2.67
CA TYR A 170 7.08 11.43 3.68
C TYR A 170 7.65 11.09 5.06
N ILE A 171 7.66 9.81 5.47
CA ILE A 171 8.30 9.41 6.71
C ILE A 171 9.78 9.80 6.69
N THR A 172 10.52 9.47 5.62
CA THR A 172 11.92 9.84 5.48
C THR A 172 12.13 11.35 5.54
N ASN A 173 11.28 12.13 4.88
CA ASN A 173 11.39 13.59 4.84
C ASN A 173 11.07 14.27 6.18
N PHE A 174 10.25 13.64 7.03
CA PHE A 174 9.86 14.19 8.34
C PHE A 174 10.74 13.66 9.49
N THR A 175 11.67 12.75 9.20
CA THR A 175 12.55 12.12 10.19
C THR A 175 14.00 12.23 9.74
N ASN A 176 14.93 12.22 10.70
CA ASN A 176 16.35 12.06 10.41
C ASN A 176 16.68 10.58 10.20
N GLY A 177 17.69 10.25 9.39
CA GLY A 177 18.00 8.89 8.93
C GLY A 177 18.00 7.79 9.99
N GLU A 178 18.56 8.02 11.18
CA GLU A 178 18.54 7.03 12.27
C GLU A 178 17.14 6.80 12.87
N VAL A 179 16.32 7.85 12.93
CA VAL A 179 14.96 7.78 13.48
C VAL A 179 13.98 7.24 12.45
N ALA A 180 14.25 7.42 11.17
CA ALA A 180 13.38 6.96 10.08
C ALA A 180 13.07 5.46 10.19
N ASN A 181 14.09 4.61 10.38
CA ASN A 181 13.91 3.17 10.52
C ASN A 181 13.03 2.78 11.72
N LYS A 182 13.17 3.50 12.84
CA LYS A 182 12.35 3.28 14.04
C LYS A 182 10.90 3.69 13.79
N VAL A 183 10.69 4.81 13.11
CA VAL A 183 9.36 5.28 12.72
C VAL A 183 8.72 4.34 11.69
N TYR A 184 9.48 3.76 10.75
CA TYR A 184 8.98 2.72 9.86
C TYR A 184 8.53 1.47 10.61
N SER A 185 9.31 1.01 11.59
CA SER A 185 8.92 -0.12 12.44
C SER A 185 7.64 0.16 13.22
N ALA A 186 7.51 1.37 13.78
CA ALA A 186 6.29 1.79 14.48
C ALA A 186 5.09 1.90 13.50
N HIS A 187 5.30 2.43 12.30
CA HIS A 187 4.28 2.49 11.25
C HIS A 187 3.81 1.08 10.86
N SER A 188 4.73 0.15 10.60
CA SER A 188 4.39 -1.24 10.27
C SER A 188 3.64 -1.93 11.41
N PHE A 189 3.96 -1.61 12.66
CA PHE A 189 3.25 -2.13 13.83
C PHE A 189 1.81 -1.63 13.92
N VAL A 190 1.54 -0.41 13.47
CA VAL A 190 0.19 0.20 13.51
C VAL A 190 -0.70 -0.31 12.38
N ILE A 191 -0.13 -0.62 11.21
CA ILE A 191 -0.90 -1.00 10.01
C ILE A 191 -0.86 -2.50 9.71
N GLY A 192 0.02 -3.28 10.33
CA GLY A 192 0.17 -4.73 10.13
C GLY A 192 -0.52 -5.52 11.18
#